data_73de5e44c2af1149fbb64b8d10ca82b4
#
_entry.id   73de5e44c2af1149fbb64b8d10ca82b4
#
_cell.length_a   1.000
_cell.length_b   1.000
_cell.length_c   1.000
_cell.angle_alpha   90.00
_cell.angle_beta   90.00
_cell.angle_gamma   90.00
#
_symmetry.space_group_name_H-M   'P 1'
#
loop_
_entity.id
_entity.type
_entity.pdbx_description
1 polymer ?
#
loop_
_entity_poly.entity_id
_entity_poly.type
_entity_poly.pdbx_seq_one_letter_code
_entity_poly.pdbx_strand_id
1 'polypeptide(L)'
;MCKKYSIFAQIFDFCAMELIPSFNSYIEKSIIEHWDLDALTDYKGITLQYKDVARKIEKLHIMFENSGVEKGDKIAICGRNSACWAVAFLATLTYGAVAVPVQHEFTPEQVYNVVNHSEAKLLFVGDIVAKTID
;
A
#
# COMPACT_ATOMS: atom_id res chain seq x y z
N MET A 1 -13.12 -13.56 -19.44
CA MET A 1 -11.72 -13.12 -19.27
C MET A 1 -11.58 -11.64 -18.84
N CYS A 2 -12.57 -10.80 -19.06
CA CYS A 2 -12.53 -9.35 -18.69
C CYS A 2 -12.77 -9.02 -17.21
N LYS A 3 -13.12 -9.97 -16.34
CA LYS A 3 -13.44 -9.69 -14.93
C LYS A 3 -12.23 -9.67 -13.98
N LYS A 4 -11.04 -10.09 -14.43
CA LYS A 4 -9.83 -10.13 -13.57
C LYS A 4 -9.21 -8.75 -13.32
N TYR A 5 -9.50 -7.75 -14.14
CA TYR A 5 -8.79 -6.47 -14.15
C TYR A 5 -9.70 -5.24 -14.00
N SER A 6 -11.01 -5.42 -13.75
CA SER A 6 -11.97 -4.31 -13.79
C SER A 6 -11.74 -3.25 -12.70
N ILE A 7 -11.13 -3.65 -11.57
CA ILE A 7 -10.90 -2.74 -10.44
C ILE A 7 -9.69 -1.85 -10.70
N PHE A 8 -8.59 -2.41 -11.24
CA PHE A 8 -7.45 -1.61 -11.66
C PHE A 8 -7.81 -0.64 -12.79
N ALA A 9 -8.64 -1.05 -13.76
CA ALA A 9 -9.11 -0.20 -14.83
C ALA A 9 -9.93 1.00 -14.32
N GLN A 10 -10.79 0.82 -13.32
CA GLN A 10 -11.58 1.90 -12.74
C GLN A 10 -10.73 2.91 -11.95
N ILE A 11 -9.61 2.48 -11.37
CA ILE A 11 -8.68 3.35 -10.65
C ILE A 11 -7.86 4.20 -11.63
N PHE A 12 -7.59 3.69 -12.83
CA PHE A 12 -6.72 4.34 -13.82
C PHE A 12 -7.44 5.10 -14.92
N ASP A 13 -8.77 5.01 -15.03
CA ASP A 13 -9.55 5.64 -16.11
C ASP A 13 -9.58 7.19 -16.07
N PHE A 14 -8.92 7.80 -15.07
CA PHE A 14 -8.88 9.25 -14.92
C PHE A 14 -7.65 9.92 -15.53
N CYS A 15 -6.76 9.21 -16.18
CA CYS A 15 -5.57 9.81 -16.79
C CYS A 15 -5.40 9.47 -18.27
N ALA A 16 -6.35 9.94 -19.10
CA ALA A 16 -6.10 10.10 -20.52
C ALA A 16 -5.26 11.36 -20.78
N MET A 17 -4.13 11.49 -20.07
CA MET A 17 -3.08 12.44 -20.40
C MET A 17 -1.80 11.67 -20.69
N GLU A 18 -1.40 11.73 -21.95
CA GLU A 18 -0.34 10.98 -22.58
C GLU A 18 0.97 10.98 -21.76
N LEU A 19 1.45 9.78 -21.39
CA LEU A 19 2.78 9.28 -21.77
C LEU A 19 3.99 9.66 -20.95
N ILE A 20 3.86 9.88 -19.65
CA ILE A 20 4.97 9.52 -18.78
C ILE A 20 4.51 8.27 -18.01
N PRO A 21 5.17 7.10 -18.17
CA PRO A 21 4.80 5.92 -17.40
C PRO A 21 4.91 6.27 -15.92
N SER A 22 3.78 6.30 -15.22
CA SER A 22 3.76 6.54 -13.79
C SER A 22 4.26 5.30 -13.04
N PHE A 23 4.73 5.47 -11.80
CA PHE A 23 5.08 4.33 -10.96
C PHE A 23 3.93 3.32 -10.86
N ASN A 24 2.70 3.81 -10.76
CA ASN A 24 1.49 2.97 -10.73
C ASN A 24 1.30 2.14 -12.00
N SER A 25 1.61 2.69 -13.18
CA SER A 25 1.50 1.93 -14.44
C SER A 25 2.52 0.79 -14.51
N TYR A 26 3.70 0.95 -13.90
CA TYR A 26 4.67 -0.14 -13.79
C TYR A 26 4.21 -1.23 -12.83
N ILE A 27 3.59 -0.85 -11.70
CA ILE A 27 3.01 -1.81 -10.75
C ILE A 27 1.92 -2.63 -11.45
N GLU A 28 0.98 -1.97 -12.12
CA GLU A 28 -0.10 -2.63 -12.85
C GLU A 28 0.43 -3.60 -13.90
N LYS A 29 1.34 -3.12 -14.75
CA LYS A 29 1.97 -3.94 -15.79
C LYS A 29 2.65 -5.17 -15.18
N SER A 30 3.44 -4.99 -14.14
CA SER A 30 4.15 -6.09 -13.48
C SER A 30 3.18 -7.12 -12.90
N ILE A 31 2.08 -6.69 -12.29
CA ILE A 31 1.06 -7.60 -11.75
C ILE A 31 0.39 -8.40 -12.88
N ILE A 32 0.04 -7.75 -13.98
CA ILE A 32 -0.63 -8.40 -15.11
C ILE A 32 0.30 -9.42 -15.79
N GLU A 33 1.55 -9.03 -16.06
CA GLU A 33 2.49 -9.86 -16.80
C GLU A 33 3.02 -11.06 -15.98
N HIS A 34 3.09 -10.92 -14.65
CA HIS A 34 3.71 -11.90 -13.76
C HIS A 34 2.73 -12.53 -12.76
N TRP A 35 1.44 -12.58 -13.08
CA TRP A 35 0.33 -12.93 -12.20
C TRP A 35 0.55 -14.13 -11.28
N ASP A 36 1.15 -15.20 -11.80
CA ASP A 36 1.37 -16.45 -11.06
C ASP A 36 2.82 -16.62 -10.54
N LEU A 37 3.67 -15.58 -10.71
CA LEU A 37 5.03 -15.61 -10.20
C LEU A 37 5.12 -15.07 -8.77
N ASP A 38 6.18 -15.45 -8.07
CA ASP A 38 6.50 -14.94 -6.75
C ASP A 38 6.88 -13.45 -6.83
N ALA A 39 6.31 -12.64 -5.95
CA ALA A 39 6.49 -11.18 -5.92
C ALA A 39 7.21 -10.70 -4.67
N LEU A 40 6.76 -11.10 -3.49
CA LEU A 40 7.27 -10.65 -2.20
C LEU A 40 7.49 -11.85 -1.29
N THR A 41 8.69 -11.96 -0.72
CA THR A 41 9.04 -13.05 0.20
C THR A 41 9.61 -12.48 1.49
N ASP A 42 9.04 -12.86 2.61
CA ASP A 42 9.58 -12.58 3.92
C ASP A 42 10.71 -13.55 4.26
N TYR A 43 11.78 -13.05 4.86
CA TYR A 43 12.88 -13.91 5.30
C TYR A 43 12.37 -14.97 6.29
N LYS A 44 12.53 -16.25 5.94
CA LYS A 44 11.98 -17.41 6.69
C LYS A 44 10.46 -17.33 6.93
N GLY A 45 9.73 -16.64 6.07
CA GLY A 45 8.30 -16.40 6.22
C GLY A 45 7.50 -16.73 4.96
N ILE A 46 6.44 -15.97 4.75
CA ILE A 46 5.52 -16.18 3.62
C ILE A 46 6.09 -15.66 2.32
N THR A 47 5.67 -16.29 1.22
CA THR A 47 5.83 -15.77 -0.14
C THR A 47 4.46 -15.39 -0.69
N LEU A 48 4.33 -14.19 -1.22
CA LEU A 48 3.15 -13.71 -1.94
C LEU A 48 3.45 -13.69 -3.43
N GLN A 49 2.56 -14.26 -4.22
CA GLN A 49 2.57 -14.12 -5.67
C GLN A 49 1.98 -12.76 -6.07
N TYR A 50 2.24 -12.30 -7.30
CA TYR A 50 1.68 -11.04 -7.80
C TYR A 50 0.15 -10.98 -7.67
N LYS A 51 -0.56 -12.08 -7.93
CA LYS A 51 -2.00 -12.17 -7.71
C LYS A 51 -2.43 -11.97 -6.26
N ASP A 52 -1.61 -12.43 -5.31
CA ASP A 52 -1.92 -12.26 -3.89
C ASP A 52 -1.70 -10.81 -3.47
N VAL A 53 -0.65 -10.18 -3.99
CA VAL A 53 -0.40 -8.74 -3.81
C VAL A 53 -1.58 -7.94 -4.35
N ALA A 54 -2.04 -8.22 -5.58
CA ALA A 54 -3.18 -7.54 -6.19
C ALA A 54 -4.45 -7.65 -5.33
N ARG A 55 -4.78 -8.87 -4.86
CA ARG A 55 -5.95 -9.10 -4.01
C ARG A 55 -5.87 -8.39 -2.66
N LYS A 56 -4.67 -8.31 -2.09
CA LYS A 56 -4.46 -7.59 -0.82
C LYS A 56 -4.57 -6.08 -1.01
N ILE A 57 -4.04 -5.54 -2.11
CA ILE A 57 -4.20 -4.13 -2.49
C ILE A 57 -5.70 -3.79 -2.62
N GLU A 58 -6.46 -4.61 -3.34
CA GLU A 58 -7.91 -4.42 -3.50
C GLU A 58 -8.64 -4.36 -2.15
N LYS A 59 -8.34 -5.29 -1.25
CA LYS A 59 -8.94 -5.29 0.10
C LYS A 59 -8.60 -4.03 0.89
N LEU A 60 -7.37 -3.54 0.78
CA LEU A 60 -6.97 -2.30 1.42
C LEU A 60 -7.66 -1.08 0.80
N HIS A 61 -7.86 -1.04 -0.51
CA HIS A 61 -8.63 0.03 -1.15
C HIS A 61 -10.07 0.10 -0.64
N ILE A 62 -10.74 -1.05 -0.50
CA ILE A 62 -12.09 -1.11 0.08
C ILE A 62 -12.08 -0.61 1.53
N MET A 63 -11.05 -0.97 2.30
CA MET A 63 -10.91 -0.48 3.67
C MET A 63 -10.67 1.04 3.71
N PHE A 64 -9.87 1.59 2.80
CA PHE A 64 -9.63 3.03 2.70
C PHE A 64 -10.94 3.78 2.39
N GLU A 65 -11.71 3.31 1.43
CA GLU A 65 -13.02 3.86 1.09
C GLU A 65 -13.97 3.87 2.30
N ASN A 66 -14.07 2.72 2.99
CA ASN A 66 -14.92 2.60 4.18
C ASN A 66 -14.45 3.48 5.35
N SER A 67 -13.16 3.83 5.39
CA SER A 67 -12.57 4.72 6.39
C SER A 67 -12.63 6.20 6.00
N GLY A 68 -13.22 6.53 4.86
CA GLY A 68 -13.34 7.90 4.37
C GLY A 68 -12.01 8.52 3.89
N VAL A 69 -11.06 7.69 3.48
CA VAL A 69 -9.80 8.17 2.88
C VAL A 69 -10.07 8.64 1.47
N GLU A 70 -9.57 9.83 1.14
CA GLU A 70 -9.67 10.43 -0.18
C GLU A 70 -8.30 10.47 -0.87
N LYS A 71 -8.31 10.69 -2.19
CA LYS A 71 -7.06 10.89 -2.95
C LYS A 71 -6.30 12.09 -2.40
N GLY A 72 -4.99 11.92 -2.19
CA GLY A 72 -4.13 12.93 -1.60
C GLY A 72 -4.06 12.91 -0.08
N ASP A 73 -4.93 12.16 0.59
CA ASP A 73 -4.81 11.94 2.02
C ASP A 73 -3.55 11.15 2.37
N LYS A 74 -3.04 11.37 3.56
CA LYS A 74 -1.81 10.75 4.02
C LYS A 74 -2.10 9.52 4.85
N ILE A 75 -1.36 8.46 4.59
CA ILE A 75 -1.41 7.19 5.31
C ILE A 75 -0.02 6.88 5.84
N ALA A 76 0.12 6.83 7.16
CA ALA A 76 1.38 6.48 7.81
C ALA A 76 1.55 4.96 7.89
N ILE A 77 2.77 4.49 7.66
CA ILE A 77 3.11 3.07 7.67
C ILE A 77 4.36 2.88 8.52
N CYS A 78 4.18 2.30 9.70
CA CYS A 78 5.24 2.06 10.68
C CYS A 78 5.42 0.56 10.92
N GLY A 79 6.53 0.01 10.50
CA GLY A 79 6.81 -1.42 10.66
C GLY A 79 8.14 -1.82 10.04
N ARG A 80 8.58 -3.04 10.35
CA ARG A 80 9.75 -3.63 9.69
C ARG A 80 9.43 -3.96 8.23
N ASN A 81 10.46 -3.95 7.42
CA ASN A 81 10.37 -4.39 6.03
C ASN A 81 9.80 -5.82 5.97
N SER A 82 8.66 -5.95 5.32
CA SER A 82 7.93 -7.21 5.19
C SER A 82 7.03 -7.16 3.95
N ALA A 83 6.55 -8.31 3.53
CA ALA A 83 5.56 -8.39 2.45
C ALA A 83 4.30 -7.58 2.77
N CYS A 84 3.84 -7.61 4.03
CA CYS A 84 2.69 -6.81 4.46
C CYS A 84 2.96 -5.30 4.41
N TRP A 85 4.16 -4.86 4.82
CA TRP A 85 4.57 -3.46 4.71
C TRP A 85 4.57 -3.00 3.25
N ALA A 86 5.17 -3.81 2.37
CA ALA A 86 5.22 -3.50 0.94
C ALA A 86 3.81 -3.44 0.32
N VAL A 87 2.92 -4.35 0.69
CA VAL A 87 1.52 -4.32 0.22
C VAL A 87 0.80 -3.06 0.70
N ALA A 88 0.95 -2.66 1.96
CA ALA A 88 0.35 -1.43 2.48
C ALA A 88 0.87 -0.18 1.75
N PHE A 89 2.17 -0.14 1.47
CA PHE A 89 2.81 0.93 0.71
C PHE A 89 2.28 0.99 -0.73
N LEU A 90 2.25 -0.14 -1.44
CA LEU A 90 1.74 -0.21 -2.81
C LEU A 90 0.25 0.13 -2.87
N ALA A 91 -0.56 -0.35 -1.92
CA ALA A 91 -1.97 -0.02 -1.84
C ALA A 91 -2.20 1.48 -1.66
N THR A 92 -1.41 2.12 -0.80
CA THR A 92 -1.49 3.57 -0.59
C THR A 92 -1.21 4.35 -1.87
N LEU A 93 -0.13 4.00 -2.58
CA LEU A 93 0.25 4.68 -3.82
C LEU A 93 -0.76 4.45 -4.94
N THR A 94 -1.23 3.21 -5.11
CA THR A 94 -2.19 2.87 -6.16
C THR A 94 -3.59 3.42 -5.91
N TYR A 95 -3.95 3.67 -4.64
CA TYR A 95 -5.17 4.37 -4.28
C TYR A 95 -5.13 5.87 -4.64
N GLY A 96 -3.95 6.44 -4.80
CA GLY A 96 -3.72 7.87 -4.99
C GLY A 96 -3.60 8.64 -3.68
N ALA A 97 -3.37 7.94 -2.58
CA ALA A 97 -3.02 8.53 -1.28
C ALA A 97 -1.50 8.76 -1.18
N VAL A 98 -1.08 9.48 -0.17
CA VAL A 98 0.32 9.79 0.10
C VAL A 98 0.85 8.88 1.20
N ALA A 99 1.85 8.07 0.87
CA ALA A 99 2.51 7.23 1.87
C ALA A 99 3.46 8.06 2.76
N VAL A 100 3.36 7.87 4.07
CA VAL A 100 4.25 8.45 5.08
C VAL A 100 4.98 7.29 5.79
N PRO A 101 6.12 6.82 5.27
CA PRO A 101 6.89 5.77 5.91
C PRO A 101 7.47 6.28 7.23
N VAL A 102 7.26 5.52 8.31
CA VAL A 102 7.78 5.80 9.64
C VAL A 102 8.72 4.69 10.05
N GLN A 103 9.90 5.05 10.55
CA GLN A 103 10.90 4.04 10.96
C GLN A 103 10.40 3.26 12.18
N HIS A 104 10.52 1.94 12.11
CA HIS A 104 10.07 1.04 13.17
C HIS A 104 10.88 1.13 14.48
N GLU A 105 12.06 1.75 14.44
CA GLU A 105 12.94 1.98 15.60
C GLU A 105 12.61 3.27 16.36
N PHE A 106 11.68 4.07 15.85
CA PHE A 106 11.25 5.30 16.51
C PHE A 106 10.55 4.97 17.84
N THR A 107 10.78 5.83 18.84
CA THR A 107 10.02 5.78 20.09
C THR A 107 8.55 6.12 19.81
N PRO A 108 7.61 5.69 20.68
CA PRO A 108 6.19 6.06 20.52
C PRO A 108 5.98 7.55 20.33
N GLU A 109 6.67 8.38 21.09
CA GLU A 109 6.60 9.85 20.98
C GLU A 109 7.03 10.34 19.59
N GLN A 110 8.11 9.79 19.04
CA GLN A 110 8.58 10.13 17.69
C GLN A 110 7.58 9.71 16.62
N VAL A 111 6.98 8.52 16.77
CA VAL A 111 5.93 8.05 15.85
C VAL A 111 4.73 9.00 15.89
N TYR A 112 4.24 9.36 17.09
CA TYR A 112 3.13 10.31 17.23
C TYR A 112 3.45 11.67 16.63
N ASN A 113 4.67 12.17 16.82
CA ASN A 113 5.10 13.45 16.24
C ASN A 113 5.04 13.42 14.71
N VAL A 114 5.52 12.33 14.08
CA VAL A 114 5.46 12.19 12.61
C VAL A 114 4.03 12.07 12.12
N VAL A 115 3.22 11.24 12.77
CA VAL A 115 1.82 11.03 12.40
C VAL A 115 1.01 12.33 12.51
N ASN A 116 1.15 13.03 13.63
CA ASN A 116 0.47 14.31 13.85
C ASN A 116 0.95 15.40 12.89
N HIS A 117 2.27 15.52 12.69
CA HIS A 117 2.82 16.51 11.78
C HIS A 117 2.42 16.27 10.32
N SER A 118 2.35 15.01 9.92
CA SER A 118 1.90 14.65 8.57
C SER A 118 0.40 14.77 8.37
N GLU A 119 -0.39 14.87 9.45
CA GLU A 119 -1.87 14.83 9.40
C GLU A 119 -2.38 13.55 8.75
N ALA A 120 -1.71 12.42 9.01
CA ALA A 120 -2.10 11.13 8.45
C ALA A 120 -3.48 10.70 8.97
N LYS A 121 -4.37 10.31 8.06
CA LYS A 121 -5.72 9.82 8.41
C LYS A 121 -5.72 8.40 8.96
N LEU A 122 -4.78 7.59 8.53
CA LEU A 122 -4.60 6.20 8.99
C LEU A 122 -3.15 5.95 9.35
N LEU A 123 -2.96 5.06 10.31
CA LEU A 123 -1.64 4.53 10.68
C LEU A 123 -1.67 3.00 10.63
N PHE A 124 -0.88 2.42 9.74
CA PHE A 124 -0.57 1.00 9.76
C PHE A 124 0.62 0.75 10.67
N VAL A 125 0.45 -0.17 11.60
CA VAL A 125 1.50 -0.54 12.57
C VAL A 125 1.80 -2.02 12.46
N GLY A 126 3.06 -2.37 12.27
CA GLY A 126 3.50 -3.76 12.30
C GLY A 126 3.44 -4.34 13.72
N ASP A 127 3.22 -5.65 13.85
CA ASP A 127 2.98 -6.36 15.12
C ASP A 127 4.01 -6.08 16.22
N ILE A 128 5.28 -5.90 15.84
CA ILE A 128 6.37 -5.63 16.80
C ILE A 128 6.25 -4.21 17.35
N VAL A 129 5.95 -3.25 16.49
CA VAL A 129 5.81 -1.84 16.85
C VAL A 129 4.50 -1.62 17.61
N ALA A 130 3.43 -2.32 17.24
CA ALA A 130 2.14 -2.23 17.92
C ALA A 130 2.21 -2.57 19.41
N LYS A 131 3.15 -3.40 19.82
CA LYS A 131 3.39 -3.76 21.24
C LYS A 131 4.07 -2.65 22.06
N THR A 132 4.62 -1.66 21.39
CA THR A 132 5.35 -0.54 22.03
C THR A 132 4.59 0.77 21.98
N ILE A 133 3.57 0.85 21.13
CA ILE A 133 2.68 2.00 20.99
C ILE A 133 1.38 1.66 21.73
N ASP A 134 1.18 2.22 22.92
CA ASP A 134 -0.08 2.17 23.69
C ASP A 134 -0.95 3.38 23.35
#